data_dafc3328241984adf3372110a856fee7
#
_entry.id   dafc3328241984adf3372110a856fee7
#
_cell.length_a   1.000
_cell.length_b   1.000
_cell.length_c   1.000
_cell.angle_alpha   90.00
_cell.angle_beta   90.00
_cell.angle_gamma   90.00
#
_symmetry.space_group_name_H-M   'P 1'
#
loop_
_entity.id
_entity.type
_entity.pdbx_description
1 polymer ?
#
loop_
_entity_poly.entity_id
_entity_poly.type
_entity_poly.pdbx_seq_one_letter_code
_entity_poly.pdbx_strand_id
1 'polypeptide(L)'
;MLFRSNVMLTERGTQFGYNDLIVDFRGISELKKLAPTILDVTHSVQRPNQTSGVTGGNPEYIESLARAGIVNNVDGIFLETHTDPSQAKSDGANMLDINNLEGLLNNLLTLREATSKI
;
A
#
# COMPACT_ATOMS: atom_id res chain seq x y z
N MET A 1 -13.34 -4.48 26.20
CA MET A 1 -13.30 -5.00 24.81
C MET A 1 -14.22 -4.21 23.87
N LEU A 2 -14.25 -2.89 24.05
CA LEU A 2 -15.20 -1.99 23.39
C LEU A 2 -14.64 -1.26 22.16
N PHE A 3 -13.38 -1.51 21.77
CA PHE A 3 -12.71 -0.73 20.70
C PHE A 3 -12.57 -1.44 19.34
N ARG A 4 -13.04 -2.68 19.22
CA ARG A 4 -12.83 -3.46 17.98
C ARG A 4 -13.78 -3.14 16.84
N SER A 5 -14.92 -2.50 17.08
CA SER A 5 -15.95 -2.32 16.05
C SER A 5 -15.66 -1.19 15.04
N ASN A 6 -14.71 -0.29 15.36
CA ASN A 6 -14.42 0.90 14.54
C ASN A 6 -12.92 1.08 14.28
N VAL A 7 -12.15 -0.01 14.26
CA VAL A 7 -10.70 0.03 14.04
C VAL A 7 -10.35 -0.81 12.82
N MET A 8 -9.52 -0.26 11.96
CA MET A 8 -8.81 -0.97 10.90
C MET A 8 -7.32 -0.99 11.22
N LEU A 9 -6.63 -2.05 10.84
CA LEU A 9 -5.17 -2.15 10.95
C LEU A 9 -4.56 -1.89 9.58
N THR A 10 -3.46 -1.15 9.55
CA THR A 10 -2.77 -0.84 8.31
C THR A 10 -1.38 -1.46 8.31
N GLU A 11 -1.12 -2.32 7.31
CA GLU A 11 0.23 -2.73 6.97
C GLU A 11 0.86 -1.63 6.10
N ARG A 12 1.97 -1.09 6.54
CA ARG A 12 2.63 0.09 5.95
C ARG A 12 4.10 -0.17 5.56
N GLY A 13 4.55 -1.39 5.76
CA GLY A 13 5.95 -1.77 5.60
C GLY A 13 6.76 -1.64 6.89
N THR A 14 7.85 -2.37 6.91
CA THR A 14 8.78 -2.47 8.05
C THR A 14 10.20 -2.22 7.58
N GLN A 15 11.01 -1.56 8.40
CA GLN A 15 12.45 -1.45 8.19
C GLN A 15 13.13 -2.77 8.53
N PHE A 16 13.82 -3.36 7.56
CA PHE A 16 14.47 -4.65 7.75
C PHE A 16 15.86 -4.70 7.10
N GLY A 17 16.82 -4.01 7.69
CA GLY A 17 18.23 -4.11 7.30
C GLY A 17 18.63 -3.55 5.93
N TYR A 18 17.68 -3.06 5.15
CA TYR A 18 17.85 -2.41 3.85
C TYR A 18 17.44 -0.94 3.94
N ASN A 19 17.75 -0.16 2.92
CA ASN A 19 17.34 1.25 2.86
C ASN A 19 15.85 1.42 2.50
N ASP A 20 15.21 0.38 2.01
CA ASP A 20 13.82 0.36 1.61
C ASP A 20 12.93 -0.26 2.70
N LEU A 21 11.66 0.09 2.72
CA LEU A 21 10.66 -0.62 3.51
C LEU A 21 10.30 -1.94 2.84
N ILE A 22 9.93 -2.92 3.66
CA ILE A 22 9.51 -4.26 3.21
C ILE A 22 8.11 -4.54 3.75
N VAL A 23 7.23 -5.05 2.90
CA VAL A 23 5.94 -5.60 3.30
C VAL A 23 6.09 -7.11 3.53
N ASP A 24 5.84 -7.56 4.75
CA ASP A 24 5.73 -8.99 5.05
C ASP A 24 4.28 -9.45 4.92
N PHE A 25 3.95 -10.04 3.79
CA PHE A 25 2.59 -10.50 3.49
C PHE A 25 2.09 -11.60 4.43
N ARG A 26 2.98 -12.30 5.15
CA ARG A 26 2.58 -13.27 6.19
C ARG A 26 1.89 -12.56 7.36
N GLY A 27 2.33 -11.34 7.67
CA GLY A 27 1.74 -10.51 8.73
C GLY A 27 0.29 -10.13 8.46
N ILE A 28 -0.13 -10.00 7.20
CA ILE A 28 -1.50 -9.65 6.81
C ILE A 28 -2.50 -10.68 7.38
N SER A 29 -2.20 -11.97 7.26
CA SER A 29 -3.05 -13.03 7.80
C SER A 29 -3.22 -12.94 9.33
N GLU A 30 -2.17 -12.53 10.04
CA GLU A 30 -2.23 -12.34 11.50
C GLU A 30 -3.01 -11.09 11.89
N LEU A 31 -2.82 -9.98 11.16
CA LEU A 31 -3.57 -8.74 11.39
C LEU A 31 -5.06 -8.95 11.16
N LYS A 32 -5.44 -9.69 10.13
CA LYS A 32 -6.85 -9.99 9.81
C LYS A 32 -7.58 -10.77 10.90
N LYS A 33 -6.88 -11.52 11.75
CA LYS A 33 -7.50 -12.16 12.91
C LYS A 33 -7.95 -11.17 13.98
N LEU A 34 -7.41 -9.95 13.94
CA LEU A 34 -7.65 -8.92 14.94
C LEU A 34 -8.68 -7.89 14.47
N ALA A 35 -8.57 -7.39 13.24
CA ALA A 35 -9.45 -6.39 12.65
C ALA A 35 -9.32 -6.39 11.12
N PRO A 36 -10.25 -5.70 10.40
CA PRO A 36 -10.08 -5.45 8.97
C PRO A 36 -8.71 -4.84 8.67
N THR A 37 -8.02 -5.34 7.66
CA THR A 37 -6.64 -4.99 7.37
C THR A 37 -6.51 -4.29 6.03
N ILE A 38 -5.87 -3.13 6.05
CA ILE A 38 -5.58 -2.27 4.90
C ILE A 38 -4.10 -2.42 4.55
N LEU A 39 -3.79 -2.54 3.27
CA LEU A 39 -2.41 -2.39 2.78
C LEU A 39 -2.21 -0.97 2.26
N ASP A 40 -1.24 -0.27 2.83
CA ASP A 40 -0.80 1.05 2.38
C ASP A 40 0.27 0.88 1.30
N VAL A 41 -0.09 1.13 0.05
CA VAL A 41 0.82 1.00 -1.10
C VAL A 41 1.50 2.31 -1.48
N THR A 42 1.20 3.39 -0.77
CA THR A 42 1.90 4.68 -0.90
C THR A 42 3.13 4.70 0.01
N HIS A 43 2.92 4.53 1.30
CA HIS A 43 4.00 4.69 2.27
C HIS A 43 4.90 3.45 2.36
N SER A 44 4.42 2.27 1.97
CA SER A 44 5.26 1.07 1.94
C SER A 44 6.33 1.08 0.85
N VAL A 45 6.23 1.98 -0.15
CA VAL A 45 7.25 2.16 -1.19
C VAL A 45 8.22 3.30 -0.89
N GLN A 46 8.13 3.92 0.29
CA GLN A 46 9.07 4.95 0.73
C GLN A 46 10.48 4.38 0.89
N ARG A 47 11.45 5.25 0.63
CA ARG A 47 12.87 5.04 0.96
C ARG A 47 13.25 6.02 2.07
N PRO A 48 13.12 5.63 3.34
CA PRO A 48 13.47 6.48 4.46
C PRO A 48 14.99 6.73 4.51
N ASN A 49 15.38 7.73 5.31
CA ASN A 49 16.79 8.01 5.61
C ASN A 49 17.66 8.35 4.39
N GLN A 50 17.13 9.06 3.42
CA GLN A 50 17.92 9.55 2.30
C GLN A 50 18.84 10.69 2.73
N THR A 51 20.05 10.72 2.19
CA THR A 51 21.06 11.76 2.49
C THR A 51 20.63 13.18 2.08
N SER A 52 19.66 13.28 1.17
CA SER A 52 19.05 14.55 0.74
C SER A 52 18.13 15.19 1.79
N GLY A 53 17.81 14.47 2.89
CA GLY A 53 16.85 14.94 3.90
C GLY A 53 15.39 14.85 3.46
N VAL A 54 15.11 14.37 2.24
CA VAL A 54 13.77 14.16 1.70
C VAL A 54 13.58 12.65 1.52
N THR A 55 12.43 12.14 1.94
CA THR A 55 12.06 10.74 1.73
C THR A 55 11.91 10.48 0.24
N GLY A 56 12.69 9.54 -0.29
CA GLY A 56 12.53 9.05 -1.65
C GLY A 56 11.46 7.97 -1.74
N GLY A 57 11.24 7.42 -2.93
CA GLY A 57 10.29 6.34 -3.14
C GLY A 57 10.45 5.63 -4.48
N ASN A 58 9.73 4.52 -4.58
CA ASN A 58 9.72 3.66 -5.76
C ASN A 58 8.26 3.45 -6.23
N PRO A 59 7.62 4.48 -6.83
CA PRO A 59 6.20 4.41 -7.21
C PRO A 59 5.91 3.32 -8.25
N GLU A 60 6.91 2.84 -8.97
CA GLU A 60 6.79 1.71 -9.89
C GLU A 60 6.39 0.40 -9.21
N TYR A 61 6.54 0.28 -7.89
CA TYR A 61 6.12 -0.89 -7.13
C TYR A 61 4.70 -0.82 -6.60
N ILE A 62 4.00 0.32 -6.72
CA ILE A 62 2.63 0.52 -6.20
C ILE A 62 1.70 -0.58 -6.72
N GLU A 63 1.65 -0.77 -8.03
CA GLU A 63 0.76 -1.77 -8.65
C GLU A 63 1.13 -3.19 -8.22
N SER A 64 2.41 -3.52 -8.17
CA SER A 64 2.88 -4.84 -7.76
C SER A 64 2.47 -5.17 -6.32
N LEU A 65 2.66 -4.22 -5.40
CA LEU A 65 2.25 -4.38 -4.00
C LEU A 65 0.72 -4.44 -3.85
N ALA A 66 -0.01 -3.59 -4.58
CA ALA A 66 -1.47 -3.60 -4.56
C ALA A 66 -2.03 -4.95 -5.02
N ARG A 67 -1.52 -5.50 -6.13
CA ARG A 67 -1.88 -6.83 -6.62
C ARG A 67 -1.58 -7.92 -5.58
N ALA A 68 -0.40 -7.89 -4.98
CA ALA A 68 -0.03 -8.85 -3.94
C ALA A 68 -0.95 -8.72 -2.71
N GLY A 69 -1.34 -7.50 -2.33
CA GLY A 69 -2.34 -7.26 -1.28
C GLY A 69 -3.67 -7.93 -1.58
N ILE A 70 -4.20 -7.75 -2.80
CA ILE A 70 -5.47 -8.36 -3.23
C ILE A 70 -5.38 -9.89 -3.15
N VAL A 71 -4.29 -10.49 -3.65
CA VAL A 71 -4.10 -11.96 -3.59
C VAL A 71 -4.00 -12.45 -2.14
N ASN A 72 -3.40 -11.66 -1.25
CA ASN A 72 -3.36 -11.95 0.19
C ASN A 72 -4.65 -11.55 0.92
N ASN A 73 -5.70 -11.20 0.16
CA ASN A 73 -7.04 -11.00 0.68
C ASN A 73 -7.15 -9.87 1.71
N VAL A 74 -6.40 -8.76 1.51
CA VAL A 74 -6.58 -7.54 2.31
C VAL A 74 -8.00 -7.00 2.16
N ASP A 75 -8.49 -6.33 3.20
CA ASP A 75 -9.87 -5.79 3.20
C ASP A 75 -9.94 -4.45 2.45
N GLY A 76 -8.81 -3.78 2.28
CA GLY A 76 -8.71 -2.54 1.49
C GLY A 76 -7.28 -2.17 1.14
N ILE A 77 -7.17 -1.20 0.24
CA ILE A 77 -5.91 -0.59 -0.18
C ILE A 77 -5.96 0.89 0.20
N PHE A 78 -4.90 1.39 0.83
CA PHE A 78 -4.66 2.83 0.97
C PHE A 78 -3.71 3.28 -0.14
N LEU A 79 -4.10 4.32 -0.86
CA LEU A 79 -3.36 4.83 -2.01
C LEU A 79 -3.52 6.35 -2.09
N GLU A 80 -2.41 7.07 -2.17
CA GLU A 80 -2.40 8.51 -2.46
C GLU A 80 -2.17 8.78 -3.94
N THR A 81 -2.90 9.74 -4.47
CA THR A 81 -2.82 10.15 -5.87
C THR A 81 -2.70 11.67 -5.98
N HIS A 82 -2.09 12.14 -7.05
CA HIS A 82 -2.00 13.55 -7.39
C HIS A 82 -2.04 13.73 -8.90
N THR A 83 -2.56 14.85 -9.37
CA THR A 83 -2.57 15.21 -10.80
C THR A 83 -1.17 15.45 -11.36
N ASP A 84 -0.27 15.89 -10.51
CA ASP A 84 1.17 16.03 -10.78
C ASP A 84 1.93 15.70 -9.49
N PRO A 85 2.36 14.44 -9.28
CA PRO A 85 3.06 14.04 -8.07
C PRO A 85 4.29 14.87 -7.75
N SER A 86 4.95 15.45 -8.76
CA SER A 86 6.14 16.31 -8.57
C SER A 86 5.81 17.62 -7.83
N GLN A 87 4.55 18.05 -7.85
CA GLN A 87 4.05 19.26 -7.19
C GLN A 87 3.33 18.98 -5.88
N ALA A 88 3.27 17.72 -5.45
CA ALA A 88 2.63 17.38 -4.19
C ALA A 88 3.38 17.98 -3.00
N LYS A 89 2.64 18.42 -1.99
CA LYS A 89 3.21 19.07 -0.78
C LYS A 89 4.01 18.11 0.09
N SER A 90 3.69 16.82 0.03
CA SER A 90 4.37 15.72 0.72
C SER A 90 4.25 14.46 -0.10
N ASP A 91 5.13 13.50 0.14
CA ASP A 91 5.07 12.13 -0.41
C ASP A 91 4.96 12.00 -1.94
N GLY A 92 5.21 13.07 -2.69
CA GLY A 92 5.11 13.08 -4.15
C GLY A 92 5.94 11.98 -4.83
N ALA A 93 7.08 11.63 -4.25
CA ALA A 93 7.92 10.52 -4.74
C ALA A 93 7.25 9.13 -4.62
N ASN A 94 6.14 9.03 -3.89
CA ASN A 94 5.43 7.76 -3.61
C ASN A 94 3.98 7.77 -4.09
N MET A 95 3.52 8.89 -4.65
CA MET A 95 2.15 9.01 -5.14
C MET A 95 1.99 8.41 -6.53
N LEU A 96 0.80 7.89 -6.78
CA LEU A 96 0.37 7.50 -8.11
C LEU A 96 -0.12 8.74 -8.88
N ASP A 97 0.29 8.87 -10.14
CA ASP A 97 -0.36 9.81 -11.05
C ASP A 97 -1.83 9.42 -11.23
N ILE A 98 -2.74 10.37 -11.02
CA ILE A 98 -4.19 10.13 -11.06
C ILE A 98 -4.66 9.57 -12.41
N ASN A 99 -3.95 9.88 -13.50
CA ASN A 99 -4.27 9.36 -14.82
C ASN A 99 -4.10 7.83 -14.90
N ASN A 100 -3.32 7.23 -14.00
CA ASN A 100 -3.11 5.79 -13.94
C ASN A 100 -4.08 5.09 -12.97
N LEU A 101 -4.85 5.84 -12.19
CA LEU A 101 -5.70 5.30 -11.12
C LEU A 101 -6.79 4.37 -11.66
N GLU A 102 -7.51 4.78 -12.70
CA GLU A 102 -8.60 3.98 -13.26
C GLU A 102 -8.11 2.62 -13.76
N GLY A 103 -6.99 2.60 -14.50
CA GLY A 103 -6.40 1.37 -14.99
C GLY A 103 -5.98 0.43 -13.85
N LEU A 104 -5.34 0.99 -12.82
CA LEU A 104 -4.98 0.22 -11.63
C LEU A 104 -6.21 -0.38 -10.95
N LEU A 105 -7.24 0.42 -10.68
CA LEU A 105 -8.45 -0.06 -10.01
C LEU A 105 -9.15 -1.17 -10.79
N ASN A 106 -9.26 -1.06 -12.11
CA ASN A 106 -9.84 -2.09 -12.96
C ASN A 106 -9.04 -3.41 -12.89
N ASN A 107 -7.71 -3.34 -12.88
CA ASN A 107 -6.85 -4.49 -12.71
C ASN A 107 -7.06 -5.16 -11.34
N LEU A 108 -7.14 -4.36 -10.27
CA LEU A 108 -7.35 -4.86 -8.91
C LEU A 108 -8.74 -5.50 -8.74
N LEU A 109 -9.79 -4.91 -9.32
CA LEU A 109 -11.14 -5.49 -9.30
C LEU A 109 -11.18 -6.84 -10.02
N THR A 110 -10.59 -6.93 -11.21
CA THR A 110 -10.48 -8.20 -11.94
C THR A 110 -9.77 -9.28 -11.12
N LEU A 111 -8.68 -8.90 -10.49
CA LEU A 111 -7.91 -9.80 -9.63
C LEU A 111 -8.72 -10.22 -8.39
N ARG A 112 -9.45 -9.28 -7.78
CA ARG A 112 -10.32 -9.55 -6.62
C ARG A 112 -11.42 -10.55 -6.97
N GLU A 113 -12.08 -10.38 -8.11
CA GLU A 113 -13.08 -11.32 -8.60
C GLU A 113 -12.52 -12.73 -8.81
N ALA A 114 -11.32 -12.83 -9.37
CA ALA A 114 -10.65 -14.10 -9.59
C ALA A 114 -10.30 -14.78 -8.26
N THR A 115 -9.70 -14.03 -7.32
CA THR A 115 -9.29 -14.56 -6.01
C THR A 115 -10.46 -14.92 -5.11
N SER A 116 -11.62 -14.26 -5.24
CA SER A 116 -12.81 -14.58 -4.45
C SER A 116 -13.42 -15.95 -4.78
N LYS A 117 -12.99 -16.58 -5.87
CA LYS A 117 -13.47 -17.90 -6.33
C LYS A 117 -12.56 -19.05 -5.88
N ILE A 118 -11.47 -18.74 -5.23
CA ILE A 118 -10.50 -19.70 -4.72
C ILE A 118 -10.64 -19.83 -3.20
#